data_a3512e597084ae327a9d497a83ef2d62
#
_entry.id   a3512e597084ae327a9d497a83ef2d62
#
_cell.length_a   1.000
_cell.length_b   1.000
_cell.length_c   1.000
_cell.angle_alpha   90.00
_cell.angle_beta   90.00
_cell.angle_gamma   90.00
#
_symmetry.space_group_name_H-M   'P 1'
#
loop_
_entity.id
_entity.type
_entity.pdbx_description
1 polymer ?
#
loop_
_entity_poly.entity_id
_entity_poly.type
_entity_poly.pdbx_seq_one_letter_code
_entity_poly.pdbx_strand_id
1 'polypeptide(L)'
;MSSRLFVALLACMPAAMCAADSVTLTLPEAVRLALAQNRVLKISRLKVQEKEQKKAGARADYFPRLRNDSTFLHTTSVENIEIPRGAFGTVPNAGLVPAHDILINQGNQTFETIGTGLAQPLTPLIRIRQENRIAASEVAVSHDDVKKAENQIALKVHEVYYGILIAGLQKHAAEQDNVYARTRLRESQEGVRDGNALNVDVLDSQAGLLQTEQSLLTIDLRLSDLNIELDDLLGLPLRTQLVLTPVEVTNPADQSREEILRIAFAANPEITSAMQTVEQAKAALTVAKSAYIPDVSVFARQSYQNGAPFLVHNFGTFGVAMNYDVFDFGKRRAAIREREAQLAQAQENVERLKEAIGVEIEQSANKVERTKRMLQVAAEVVRLRTESERVADNQLKQGVILVSARRQASAASSKAQADLLQAQLAYMLAQAELQQTMGRTPGQ
;
A
#
# COMPACT_ATOMS: atom_id res chain seq x y z
N MET A 1 42.32 46.32 -29.56
CA MET A 1 42.17 47.43 -28.57
C MET A 1 40.71 47.48 -28.12
N SER A 2 40.50 47.35 -26.95
CA SER A 2 39.54 47.75 -25.92
C SER A 2 39.00 46.59 -25.12
N SER A 3 39.64 46.49 -23.96
CA SER A 3 39.32 45.70 -22.78
C SER A 3 37.97 46.17 -22.16
N ARG A 4 37.07 45.22 -21.82
CA ARG A 4 35.95 45.49 -20.90
C ARG A 4 36.06 44.56 -19.73
N LEU A 5 36.43 45.15 -18.59
CA LEU A 5 36.35 44.57 -17.25
C LEU A 5 34.90 44.18 -16.93
N PHE A 6 34.68 42.91 -16.56
CA PHE A 6 33.46 42.48 -15.87
C PHE A 6 33.72 42.45 -14.37
N VAL A 7 33.16 43.42 -13.66
CA VAL A 7 33.13 43.47 -12.20
C VAL A 7 32.08 42.50 -11.73
N ALA A 8 32.49 41.39 -11.07
CA ALA A 8 31.60 40.45 -10.39
C ALA A 8 31.15 41.06 -9.07
N LEU A 9 29.88 41.46 -9.01
CA LEU A 9 29.20 41.86 -7.77
C LEU A 9 28.79 40.60 -7.00
N LEU A 10 29.55 40.26 -5.96
CA LEU A 10 29.22 39.17 -5.02
C LEU A 10 28.04 39.63 -4.13
N ALA A 11 26.81 39.26 -4.50
CA ALA A 11 25.63 39.47 -3.66
C ALA A 11 25.72 38.53 -2.46
N CYS A 12 26.04 39.08 -1.30
CA CYS A 12 25.94 38.38 -0.02
C CYS A 12 24.44 38.21 0.29
N MET A 13 23.87 37.05 0.03
CA MET A 13 22.54 36.68 0.52
C MET A 13 22.66 36.43 2.05
N PRO A 14 21.86 37.10 2.87
CA PRO A 14 21.76 36.73 4.26
C PRO A 14 21.12 35.34 4.33
N ALA A 15 21.80 34.37 4.92
CA ALA A 15 21.22 33.11 5.33
C ALA A 15 20.10 33.44 6.35
N ALA A 16 18.86 33.42 5.88
CA ALA A 16 17.71 33.42 6.75
C ALA A 16 17.82 32.13 7.58
N MET A 17 18.26 32.29 8.85
CA MET A 17 18.06 31.27 9.88
C MET A 17 16.54 31.02 9.91
N CYS A 18 16.09 29.89 9.31
CA CYS A 18 14.77 29.36 9.56
C CYS A 18 14.70 29.08 11.06
N ALA A 19 14.09 29.99 11.82
CA ALA A 19 13.52 29.64 13.10
C ALA A 19 12.61 28.45 12.85
N ALA A 20 12.86 27.33 13.52
CA ALA A 20 11.98 26.18 13.46
C ALA A 20 10.65 26.61 14.09
N ASP A 21 9.72 27.07 13.25
CA ASP A 21 8.35 27.34 13.69
C ASP A 21 7.79 26.01 14.20
N SER A 22 7.48 25.97 15.50
CA SER A 22 6.79 24.83 16.09
C SER A 22 5.40 24.75 15.48
N VAL A 23 5.17 23.72 14.67
CA VAL A 23 3.88 23.48 14.02
C VAL A 23 2.94 22.87 15.05
N THR A 24 1.92 23.60 15.45
CA THR A 24 0.82 23.03 16.26
C THR A 24 -0.03 22.15 15.36
N LEU A 25 -0.23 20.90 15.77
CA LEU A 25 -0.92 19.90 14.96
C LEU A 25 -2.05 19.25 15.76
N THR A 26 -3.26 19.29 15.22
CA THR A 26 -4.40 18.52 15.73
C THR A 26 -4.44 17.13 15.10
N LEU A 27 -5.09 16.17 15.76
CA LEU A 27 -5.21 14.80 15.24
C LEU A 27 -5.88 14.73 13.84
N PRO A 28 -7.02 15.42 13.56
CA PRO A 28 -7.60 15.43 12.22
C PRO A 28 -6.67 16.01 11.16
N GLU A 29 -5.89 17.04 11.50
CA GLU A 29 -4.89 17.63 10.59
C GLU A 29 -3.74 16.66 10.33
N ALA A 30 -3.26 15.93 11.36
CA ALA A 30 -2.25 14.89 11.21
C ALA A 30 -2.72 13.78 10.26
N VAL A 31 -3.93 13.26 10.46
CA VAL A 31 -4.52 12.25 9.56
C VAL A 31 -4.63 12.79 8.14
N ARG A 32 -5.16 14.00 7.94
CA ARG A 32 -5.28 14.61 6.61
C ARG A 32 -3.93 14.78 5.92
N LEU A 33 -2.91 15.23 6.66
CA LEU A 33 -1.56 15.42 6.14
C LEU A 33 -0.93 14.08 5.73
N ALA A 34 -1.04 13.05 6.59
CA ALA A 34 -0.57 11.70 6.28
C ALA A 34 -1.23 11.15 5.02
N LEU A 35 -2.57 11.23 4.91
CA LEU A 35 -3.29 10.77 3.72
C LEU A 35 -2.93 11.54 2.44
N ALA A 36 -2.47 12.79 2.56
CA ALA A 36 -2.03 13.60 1.42
C ALA A 36 -0.57 13.32 1.00
N GLN A 37 0.34 13.13 1.95
CA GLN A 37 1.78 13.14 1.69
C GLN A 37 2.47 11.77 1.83
N ASN A 38 1.83 10.78 2.47
CA ASN A 38 2.44 9.48 2.72
C ASN A 38 2.84 8.77 1.43
N ARG A 39 4.10 8.31 1.38
CA ARG A 39 4.68 7.67 0.19
C ARG A 39 4.07 6.31 -0.13
N VAL A 40 3.69 5.54 0.88
CA VAL A 40 3.03 4.22 0.68
C VAL A 40 1.70 4.42 -0.03
N LEU A 41 0.93 5.43 0.38
CA LEU A 41 -0.35 5.77 -0.26
C LEU A 41 -0.16 6.28 -1.69
N LYS A 42 0.87 7.08 -1.92
CA LYS A 42 1.23 7.52 -3.27
C LYS A 42 1.56 6.33 -4.19
N ILE A 43 2.32 5.34 -3.69
CA ILE A 43 2.60 4.11 -4.44
C ILE A 43 1.32 3.34 -4.74
N SER A 44 0.41 3.20 -3.77
CA SER A 44 -0.87 2.52 -3.97
C SER A 44 -1.74 3.23 -5.02
N ARG A 45 -1.76 4.57 -5.04
CA ARG A 45 -2.47 5.36 -6.08
C ARG A 45 -1.83 5.20 -7.47
N LEU A 46 -0.51 5.10 -7.56
CA LEU A 46 0.19 4.81 -8.82
C LEU A 46 -0.12 3.40 -9.35
N LYS A 47 -0.32 2.42 -8.47
CA LYS A 47 -0.80 1.08 -8.87
C LYS A 47 -2.20 1.12 -9.48
N VAL A 48 -3.09 1.98 -8.98
CA VAL A 48 -4.40 2.20 -9.63
C VAL A 48 -4.20 2.71 -11.05
N GLN A 49 -3.36 3.73 -11.25
CA GLN A 49 -3.06 4.26 -12.60
C GLN A 49 -2.47 3.17 -13.52
N GLU A 50 -1.57 2.32 -13.00
CA GLU A 50 -1.04 1.16 -13.75
C GLU A 50 -2.17 0.24 -14.22
N LYS A 51 -3.10 -0.11 -13.31
CA LYS A 51 -4.23 -1.00 -13.64
C LYS A 51 -5.22 -0.34 -14.61
N GLU A 52 -5.43 0.98 -14.51
CA GLU A 52 -6.23 1.74 -15.47
C GLU A 52 -5.62 1.70 -16.87
N GLN A 53 -4.29 1.86 -17.01
CA GLN A 53 -3.61 1.74 -18.30
C GLN A 53 -3.66 0.30 -18.83
N LYS A 54 -3.53 -0.71 -17.98
CA LYS A 54 -3.72 -2.11 -18.36
C LYS A 54 -5.14 -2.36 -18.91
N LYS A 55 -6.18 -1.80 -18.26
CA LYS A 55 -7.57 -1.85 -18.74
C LYS A 55 -7.73 -1.12 -20.07
N ALA A 56 -7.09 0.04 -20.26
CA ALA A 56 -7.10 0.75 -21.53
C ALA A 56 -6.45 -0.09 -22.65
N GLY A 57 -5.32 -0.77 -22.34
CA GLY A 57 -4.69 -1.72 -23.25
C GLY A 57 -5.61 -2.89 -23.64
N ALA A 58 -6.28 -3.54 -22.66
CA ALA A 58 -7.25 -4.59 -22.91
C ALA A 58 -8.45 -4.13 -23.76
N ARG A 59 -8.85 -2.86 -23.59
CA ARG A 59 -9.91 -2.25 -24.42
C ARG A 59 -9.46 -2.06 -25.87
N ALA A 60 -8.18 -1.81 -26.10
CA ALA A 60 -7.64 -1.66 -27.45
C ALA A 60 -7.75 -2.95 -28.28
N ASP A 61 -7.80 -4.11 -27.64
CA ASP A 61 -7.96 -5.41 -28.32
C ASP A 61 -9.31 -5.60 -29.02
N TYR A 62 -10.31 -4.74 -28.74
CA TYR A 62 -11.56 -4.71 -29.52
C TYR A 62 -11.38 -4.19 -30.94
N PHE A 63 -10.36 -3.39 -31.20
CA PHE A 63 -10.15 -2.73 -32.48
C PHE A 63 -9.27 -3.56 -33.42
N PRO A 64 -9.37 -3.30 -34.74
CA PRO A 64 -8.50 -3.96 -35.71
C PRO A 64 -7.02 -3.64 -35.43
N ARG A 65 -6.16 -4.65 -35.60
CA ARG A 65 -4.72 -4.48 -35.48
C ARG A 65 -4.12 -4.22 -36.84
N LEU A 66 -3.47 -3.08 -37.00
CA LEU A 66 -2.66 -2.76 -38.16
C LEU A 66 -1.21 -3.15 -37.87
N ARG A 67 -0.64 -4.05 -38.70
CA ARG A 67 0.71 -4.57 -38.54
C ARG A 67 1.47 -4.47 -39.84
N ASN A 68 2.71 -4.04 -39.78
CA ASN A 68 3.66 -4.12 -40.88
C ASN A 68 4.70 -5.20 -40.58
N ASP A 69 4.85 -6.16 -41.49
CA ASP A 69 5.84 -7.21 -41.44
C ASP A 69 6.75 -7.01 -42.65
N SER A 70 8.02 -6.66 -42.44
CA SER A 70 9.03 -6.44 -43.49
C SER A 70 10.18 -7.40 -43.24
N THR A 71 10.59 -8.08 -44.30
CA THR A 71 11.68 -9.05 -44.27
C THR A 71 12.65 -8.75 -45.40
N PHE A 72 13.92 -8.63 -45.05
CA PHE A 72 15.04 -8.58 -45.97
C PHE A 72 15.87 -9.83 -45.78
N LEU A 73 16.06 -10.61 -46.86
CA LEU A 73 16.86 -11.82 -46.84
C LEU A 73 17.94 -11.73 -47.94
N HIS A 74 19.16 -12.05 -47.56
CA HIS A 74 20.23 -12.29 -48.49
C HIS A 74 20.67 -13.74 -48.43
N THR A 75 20.58 -14.41 -49.61
CA THR A 75 20.99 -15.83 -49.75
C THR A 75 22.39 -15.84 -50.38
N THR A 76 23.30 -16.59 -49.80
CA THR A 76 24.69 -16.67 -50.27
C THR A 76 24.84 -17.31 -51.66
N SER A 77 23.86 -18.12 -52.06
CA SER A 77 23.84 -18.80 -53.36
C SER A 77 22.40 -18.96 -53.86
N VAL A 78 22.20 -18.69 -55.11
CA VAL A 78 20.94 -18.98 -55.87
C VAL A 78 21.33 -19.80 -57.07
N GLU A 79 20.78 -21.00 -57.20
CA GLU A 79 21.02 -21.87 -58.35
C GLU A 79 20.02 -21.56 -59.44
N ASN A 80 20.44 -21.69 -60.70
CA ASN A 80 19.56 -21.62 -61.88
C ASN A 80 19.05 -23.00 -62.24
N ILE A 81 17.80 -23.09 -62.67
CA ILE A 81 17.27 -24.33 -63.29
C ILE A 81 17.79 -24.35 -64.76
N GLU A 82 18.61 -25.35 -65.04
CA GLU A 82 19.09 -25.56 -66.41
C GLU A 82 18.22 -26.63 -67.07
N ILE A 83 17.61 -26.27 -68.23
CA ILE A 83 16.92 -27.21 -69.08
C ILE A 83 17.82 -27.43 -70.30
N PRO A 84 18.52 -28.57 -70.39
CA PRO A 84 19.44 -28.82 -71.46
C PRO A 84 18.77 -28.87 -72.84
N ARG A 85 19.49 -28.52 -73.86
CA ARG A 85 19.09 -28.62 -75.27
C ARG A 85 18.56 -30.01 -75.56
N GLY A 86 17.36 -30.08 -76.18
CA GLY A 86 16.72 -31.35 -76.53
C GLY A 86 16.07 -32.11 -75.38
N ALA A 87 15.94 -31.52 -74.16
CA ALA A 87 15.32 -32.17 -73.05
C ALA A 87 13.89 -32.65 -73.28
N PHE A 88 13.17 -32.05 -74.21
CA PHE A 88 11.80 -32.46 -74.61
C PHE A 88 11.74 -33.19 -75.95
N GLY A 89 12.93 -33.65 -76.50
CA GLY A 89 13.01 -34.43 -77.69
C GLY A 89 13.17 -33.58 -78.95
N THR A 90 12.87 -34.23 -80.13
CA THR A 90 13.00 -33.61 -81.45
C THR A 90 11.61 -33.51 -82.11
N VAL A 91 11.29 -32.34 -82.66
CA VAL A 91 10.06 -32.07 -83.39
C VAL A 91 10.38 -32.16 -84.90
N PRO A 92 9.64 -32.93 -85.70
CA PRO A 92 9.84 -32.99 -87.18
C PRO A 92 9.78 -31.56 -87.74
N ASN A 93 10.78 -31.20 -88.57
CA ASN A 93 10.98 -29.86 -89.20
C ASN A 93 11.30 -28.66 -88.28
N ALA A 94 11.36 -28.90 -86.97
CA ALA A 94 11.73 -27.84 -86.03
C ALA A 94 13.02 -28.11 -85.24
N GLY A 95 13.52 -29.32 -85.23
CA GLY A 95 14.76 -29.72 -84.56
C GLY A 95 14.60 -30.04 -83.06
N LEU A 96 15.64 -29.92 -82.29
CA LEU A 96 15.66 -30.17 -80.84
C LEU A 96 14.83 -29.16 -80.08
N VAL A 97 14.09 -29.58 -79.05
CA VAL A 97 13.31 -28.71 -78.15
C VAL A 97 13.81 -28.89 -76.69
N PRO A 98 14.29 -27.85 -76.08
CA PRO A 98 14.63 -26.54 -76.64
C PRO A 98 15.83 -26.59 -77.58
N ALA A 99 15.96 -25.64 -78.51
CA ALA A 99 17.06 -25.56 -79.47
C ALA A 99 18.40 -25.21 -78.82
N HIS A 100 18.38 -24.56 -77.69
CA HIS A 100 19.51 -24.17 -76.81
C HIS A 100 19.23 -24.48 -75.37
N ASP A 101 20.26 -24.55 -74.52
CA ASP A 101 20.10 -24.69 -73.07
C ASP A 101 19.34 -23.48 -72.53
N ILE A 102 18.27 -23.74 -71.75
CA ILE A 102 17.47 -22.70 -71.13
C ILE A 102 17.90 -22.60 -69.65
N LEU A 103 18.43 -21.45 -69.23
CA LEU A 103 18.72 -21.12 -67.85
C LEU A 103 17.56 -20.31 -67.31
N ILE A 104 16.86 -20.88 -66.35
CA ILE A 104 15.77 -20.22 -65.66
C ILE A 104 16.34 -19.68 -64.36
N ASN A 105 16.41 -18.37 -64.24
CA ASN A 105 16.83 -17.70 -63.01
C ASN A 105 15.77 -17.90 -61.91
N GLN A 106 16.16 -18.46 -60.77
CA GLN A 106 15.30 -18.67 -59.63
C GLN A 106 15.09 -17.43 -58.76
N GLY A 107 15.79 -16.31 -59.06
CA GLY A 107 15.62 -15.05 -58.37
C GLY A 107 16.91 -14.34 -58.04
N ASN A 108 16.81 -13.29 -57.32
CA ASN A 108 17.93 -12.50 -56.86
C ASN A 108 18.50 -13.10 -55.56
N GLN A 109 19.76 -12.87 -55.26
CA GLN A 109 20.32 -13.23 -53.94
C GLN A 109 19.67 -12.44 -52.80
N THR A 110 19.04 -11.29 -53.09
CA THR A 110 18.35 -10.46 -52.11
C THR A 110 16.83 -10.52 -52.37
N PHE A 111 16.09 -10.91 -51.36
CA PHE A 111 14.62 -10.94 -51.36
C PHE A 111 14.10 -9.88 -50.39
N GLU A 112 13.16 -9.12 -50.84
CA GLU A 112 12.43 -8.13 -50.04
C GLU A 112 10.95 -8.53 -49.99
N THR A 113 10.42 -8.53 -48.77
CA THR A 113 8.96 -8.68 -48.57
C THR A 113 8.51 -7.63 -47.60
N ILE A 114 7.61 -6.77 -48.01
CA ILE A 114 6.97 -5.75 -47.17
C ILE A 114 5.47 -6.02 -47.18
N GLY A 115 4.91 -6.30 -46.03
CA GLY A 115 3.49 -6.56 -45.89
C GLY A 115 2.85 -5.69 -44.82
N THR A 116 1.83 -4.92 -45.20
CA THR A 116 0.99 -4.19 -44.20
C THR A 116 -0.38 -4.83 -44.18
N GLY A 117 -0.78 -5.32 -42.99
CA GLY A 117 -2.03 -6.04 -42.81
C GLY A 117 -2.90 -5.44 -41.72
N LEU A 118 -4.21 -5.46 -41.95
CA LEU A 118 -5.25 -5.17 -40.96
C LEU A 118 -5.96 -6.49 -40.62
N ALA A 119 -6.10 -6.77 -39.33
CA ALA A 119 -6.82 -7.96 -38.85
C ALA A 119 -7.81 -7.57 -37.76
N GLN A 120 -9.08 -8.02 -37.92
CA GLN A 120 -10.13 -7.82 -36.92
C GLN A 120 -10.60 -9.20 -36.42
N PRO A 121 -10.45 -9.49 -35.11
CA PRO A 121 -11.02 -10.66 -34.51
C PRO A 121 -12.56 -10.55 -34.48
N LEU A 122 -13.26 -11.64 -34.72
CA LEU A 122 -14.72 -11.73 -34.67
C LEU A 122 -15.17 -12.57 -33.46
N THR A 123 -14.90 -13.87 -33.47
CA THR A 123 -15.24 -14.75 -32.35
C THR A 123 -14.39 -14.52 -31.11
N PRO A 124 -13.09 -14.15 -31.19
CA PRO A 124 -12.29 -13.77 -30.02
C PRO A 124 -12.83 -12.56 -29.26
N LEU A 125 -13.74 -11.76 -29.83
CA LEU A 125 -14.41 -10.66 -29.12
C LEU A 125 -15.14 -11.12 -27.85
N ILE A 126 -15.61 -12.38 -27.81
CA ILE A 126 -16.21 -12.97 -26.59
C ILE A 126 -15.17 -13.06 -25.49
N ARG A 127 -13.96 -13.54 -25.80
CA ARG A 127 -12.83 -13.63 -24.87
C ARG A 127 -12.35 -12.23 -24.46
N ILE A 128 -12.15 -11.33 -25.42
CA ILE A 128 -11.73 -9.95 -25.20
C ILE A 128 -12.70 -9.23 -24.25
N ARG A 129 -14.01 -9.46 -24.37
CA ARG A 129 -14.99 -8.91 -23.44
C ARG A 129 -14.76 -9.39 -22.00
N GLN A 130 -14.46 -10.65 -21.78
CA GLN A 130 -14.21 -11.18 -20.44
C GLN A 130 -12.85 -10.70 -19.90
N GLU A 131 -11.82 -10.61 -20.73
CA GLU A 131 -10.51 -10.04 -20.37
C GLU A 131 -10.64 -8.58 -19.94
N ASN A 132 -11.50 -7.80 -20.62
CA ASN A 132 -11.86 -6.44 -20.19
C ASN A 132 -12.61 -6.40 -18.86
N ARG A 133 -13.47 -7.38 -18.56
CA ARG A 133 -14.11 -7.51 -17.24
C ARG A 133 -13.09 -7.84 -16.16
N ILE A 134 -12.15 -8.74 -16.43
CA ILE A 134 -11.04 -9.05 -15.53
C ILE A 134 -10.23 -7.78 -15.24
N ALA A 135 -9.82 -7.05 -16.28
CA ALA A 135 -9.07 -5.79 -16.10
C ALA A 135 -9.86 -4.72 -15.33
N ALA A 136 -11.19 -4.64 -15.53
CA ALA A 136 -12.06 -3.75 -14.76
C ALA A 136 -12.12 -4.13 -13.29
N SER A 137 -12.23 -5.41 -12.97
CA SER A 137 -12.19 -5.91 -11.58
C SER A 137 -10.80 -5.71 -10.95
N GLU A 138 -9.69 -5.86 -11.70
CA GLU A 138 -8.35 -5.53 -11.19
C GLU A 138 -8.23 -4.05 -10.78
N VAL A 139 -8.83 -3.13 -11.54
CA VAL A 139 -8.89 -1.71 -11.17
C VAL A 139 -9.70 -1.53 -9.89
N ALA A 140 -10.85 -2.19 -9.76
CA ALA A 140 -11.68 -2.12 -8.55
C ALA A 140 -10.94 -2.65 -7.31
N VAL A 141 -10.26 -3.80 -7.42
CA VAL A 141 -9.38 -4.34 -6.35
C VAL A 141 -8.32 -3.32 -5.96
N SER A 142 -7.67 -2.69 -6.94
CA SER A 142 -6.62 -1.70 -6.67
C SER A 142 -7.17 -0.44 -5.95
N HIS A 143 -8.41 -0.03 -6.21
CA HIS A 143 -9.09 1.03 -5.44
C HIS A 143 -9.38 0.61 -4.00
N ASP A 144 -9.81 -0.65 -3.79
CA ASP A 144 -10.03 -1.17 -2.44
C ASP A 144 -8.71 -1.30 -1.65
N ASP A 145 -7.60 -1.65 -2.33
CA ASP A 145 -6.26 -1.63 -1.74
C ASP A 145 -5.83 -0.23 -1.29
N VAL A 146 -6.18 0.82 -2.05
CA VAL A 146 -5.95 2.22 -1.63
C VAL A 146 -6.75 2.54 -0.37
N LYS A 147 -8.05 2.20 -0.32
CA LYS A 147 -8.88 2.42 0.88
C LYS A 147 -8.33 1.67 2.10
N LYS A 148 -7.89 0.41 1.91
CA LYS A 148 -7.24 -0.36 2.98
C LYS A 148 -5.99 0.35 3.49
N ALA A 149 -5.13 0.84 2.59
CA ALA A 149 -3.93 1.58 2.96
C ALA A 149 -4.28 2.90 3.68
N GLU A 150 -5.32 3.64 3.23
CA GLU A 150 -5.80 4.86 3.89
C GLU A 150 -6.24 4.56 5.33
N ASN A 151 -7.03 3.51 5.54
CA ASN A 151 -7.49 3.10 6.87
C ASN A 151 -6.32 2.71 7.79
N GLN A 152 -5.34 1.96 7.27
CA GLN A 152 -4.15 1.55 8.03
C GLN A 152 -3.28 2.74 8.42
N ILE A 153 -3.04 3.68 7.49
CA ILE A 153 -2.25 4.88 7.77
C ILE A 153 -2.97 5.77 8.78
N ALA A 154 -4.28 5.97 8.64
CA ALA A 154 -5.06 6.76 9.59
C ALA A 154 -4.98 6.17 11.00
N LEU A 155 -5.19 4.84 11.16
CA LEU A 155 -5.05 4.18 12.45
C LEU A 155 -3.64 4.33 13.01
N LYS A 156 -2.61 4.14 12.18
CA LYS A 156 -1.22 4.27 12.63
C LYS A 156 -0.89 5.68 13.11
N VAL A 157 -1.44 6.71 12.45
CA VAL A 157 -1.33 8.11 12.92
C VAL A 157 -1.98 8.27 14.30
N HIS A 158 -3.17 7.68 14.54
CA HIS A 158 -3.81 7.72 15.86
C HIS A 158 -2.91 7.06 16.92
N GLU A 159 -2.35 5.88 16.64
CA GLU A 159 -1.47 5.16 17.57
C GLU A 159 -0.25 6.00 17.97
N VAL A 160 0.44 6.57 16.98
CA VAL A 160 1.67 7.33 17.23
C VAL A 160 1.35 8.66 17.89
N TYR A 161 0.32 9.38 17.44
CA TYR A 161 -0.14 10.63 18.03
C TYR A 161 -0.49 10.46 19.52
N TYR A 162 -1.31 9.45 19.84
CA TYR A 162 -1.65 9.12 21.22
C TYR A 162 -0.43 8.64 22.01
N GLY A 163 0.45 7.87 21.38
CA GLY A 163 1.72 7.43 21.98
C GLY A 163 2.57 8.59 22.46
N ILE A 164 2.70 9.67 21.67
CA ILE A 164 3.46 10.88 22.03
C ILE A 164 2.78 11.60 23.21
N LEU A 165 1.47 11.78 23.19
CA LEU A 165 0.74 12.42 24.29
C LEU A 165 0.87 11.65 25.60
N ILE A 166 0.76 10.31 25.57
CA ILE A 166 0.96 9.44 26.73
C ILE A 166 2.39 9.58 27.25
N ALA A 167 3.39 9.43 26.38
CA ALA A 167 4.79 9.50 26.78
C ALA A 167 5.15 10.87 27.35
N GLY A 168 4.57 11.95 26.85
CA GLY A 168 4.74 13.30 27.39
C GLY A 168 4.25 13.42 28.85
N LEU A 169 3.07 12.87 29.17
CA LEU A 169 2.59 12.86 30.57
C LEU A 169 3.34 11.86 31.45
N GLN A 170 3.76 10.71 30.91
CA GLN A 170 4.62 9.77 31.62
C GLN A 170 5.96 10.42 31.99
N LYS A 171 6.54 11.24 31.08
CA LYS A 171 7.73 12.03 31.37
C LYS A 171 7.50 12.98 32.53
N HIS A 172 6.42 13.75 32.50
CA HIS A 172 6.08 14.66 33.58
C HIS A 172 5.90 13.93 34.93
N ALA A 173 5.22 12.77 34.93
CA ALA A 173 5.09 11.96 36.15
C ALA A 173 6.44 11.43 36.65
N ALA A 174 7.31 10.96 35.76
CA ALA A 174 8.66 10.50 36.10
C ALA A 174 9.57 11.63 36.60
N GLU A 175 9.39 12.88 36.13
CA GLU A 175 10.05 14.07 36.68
C GLU A 175 9.64 14.34 38.12
N GLN A 176 8.35 14.20 38.46
CA GLN A 176 7.86 14.31 39.83
C GLN A 176 8.41 13.19 40.74
N ASP A 177 8.51 11.98 40.23
CA ASP A 177 9.14 10.84 40.93
C ASP A 177 10.64 11.09 41.21
N ASN A 178 11.36 11.67 40.24
CA ASN A 178 12.75 12.05 40.39
C ASN A 178 12.93 13.12 41.48
N VAL A 179 12.03 14.13 41.52
CA VAL A 179 12.01 15.15 42.60
C VAL A 179 11.76 14.51 43.95
N TYR A 180 10.85 13.55 44.05
CA TYR A 180 10.63 12.79 45.27
C TYR A 180 11.89 12.00 45.69
N ALA A 181 12.51 11.23 44.77
CA ALA A 181 13.69 10.44 45.05
C ALA A 181 14.89 11.30 45.53
N ARG A 182 15.11 12.45 44.93
CA ARG A 182 16.12 13.43 45.36
C ARG A 182 15.84 13.96 46.77
N THR A 183 14.60 14.27 47.08
CA THR A 183 14.18 14.72 48.40
C THR A 183 14.44 13.64 49.45
N ARG A 184 14.04 12.42 49.17
CA ARG A 184 14.25 11.25 50.03
C ARG A 184 15.75 10.98 50.29
N LEU A 185 16.58 11.05 49.25
CA LEU A 185 18.05 10.90 49.42
C LEU A 185 18.61 11.96 50.38
N ARG A 186 18.18 13.22 50.24
CA ARG A 186 18.61 14.29 51.13
C ARG A 186 18.19 14.01 52.57
N GLU A 187 16.92 13.67 52.81
CA GLU A 187 16.43 13.34 54.16
C GLU A 187 17.18 12.14 54.76
N SER A 188 17.51 11.11 53.99
CA SER A 188 18.30 9.96 54.45
C SER A 188 19.74 10.40 54.83
N GLN A 189 20.38 11.28 54.04
CA GLN A 189 21.71 11.80 54.34
C GLN A 189 21.74 12.68 55.61
N GLU A 190 20.70 13.52 55.80
CA GLU A 190 20.52 14.31 57.00
C GLU A 190 20.27 13.38 58.21
N GLY A 191 19.41 12.38 58.07
CA GLY A 191 19.13 11.40 59.12
C GLY A 191 20.36 10.61 59.59
N VAL A 192 21.28 10.25 58.68
CA VAL A 192 22.56 9.61 59.03
C VAL A 192 23.47 10.59 59.77
N ARG A 193 23.54 11.87 59.35
CA ARG A 193 24.30 12.89 60.01
C ARG A 193 23.85 13.15 61.45
N ASP A 194 22.53 13.10 61.66
CA ASP A 194 21.89 13.30 62.97
C ASP A 194 21.83 12.02 63.80
N GLY A 195 22.35 10.89 63.30
CA GLY A 195 22.35 9.59 64.00
C GLY A 195 21.00 8.86 64.03
N ASN A 196 20.03 9.31 63.27
CA ASN A 196 18.64 8.80 63.21
C ASN A 196 18.36 7.83 62.05
N ALA A 197 19.34 7.59 61.14
CA ALA A 197 19.19 6.67 60.02
C ALA A 197 20.50 5.89 59.79
N LEU A 198 20.44 4.81 59.02
CA LEU A 198 21.57 3.94 58.70
C LEU A 198 22.17 4.28 57.32
N ASN A 199 23.48 4.01 57.13
CA ASN A 199 24.10 4.21 55.82
C ASN A 199 23.43 3.38 54.69
N VAL A 200 22.82 2.25 55.01
CA VAL A 200 22.06 1.43 54.03
C VAL A 200 20.85 2.23 53.48
N ASP A 201 20.21 3.08 54.29
CA ASP A 201 19.06 3.89 53.82
C ASP A 201 19.49 4.95 52.81
N VAL A 202 20.75 5.47 52.93
CA VAL A 202 21.31 6.37 51.92
C VAL A 202 21.61 5.63 50.62
N LEU A 203 22.19 4.42 50.67
CA LEU A 203 22.47 3.60 49.50
C LEU A 203 21.18 3.21 48.76
N ASP A 204 20.14 2.83 49.50
CA ASP A 204 18.83 2.50 48.92
C ASP A 204 18.17 3.73 48.29
N SER A 205 18.24 4.89 48.93
CA SER A 205 17.72 6.15 48.39
C SER A 205 18.49 6.62 47.15
N GLN A 206 19.81 6.37 47.11
CA GLN A 206 20.65 6.66 45.92
C GLN A 206 20.35 5.72 44.78
N ALA A 207 20.15 4.42 45.04
CA ALA A 207 19.73 3.43 44.02
C ALA A 207 18.35 3.82 43.46
N GLY A 208 17.41 4.20 44.31
CA GLY A 208 16.09 4.69 43.89
C GLY A 208 16.16 5.94 42.99
N LEU A 209 17.06 6.90 43.30
CA LEU A 209 17.26 8.08 42.44
C LEU A 209 17.78 7.65 41.04
N LEU A 210 18.77 6.77 40.98
CA LEU A 210 19.32 6.30 39.69
C LEU A 210 18.26 5.52 38.86
N GLN A 211 17.37 4.79 39.52
CA GLN A 211 16.25 4.14 38.84
C GLN A 211 15.28 5.14 38.20
N THR A 212 14.97 6.24 38.88
CA THR A 212 14.11 7.30 38.30
C THR A 212 14.80 8.02 37.13
N GLU A 213 16.10 8.24 37.20
CA GLU A 213 16.89 8.82 36.10
C GLU A 213 16.92 7.90 34.90
N GLN A 214 17.10 6.57 35.10
CA GLN A 214 17.02 5.58 34.04
C GLN A 214 15.62 5.56 33.39
N SER A 215 14.54 5.65 34.17
CA SER A 215 13.18 5.74 33.68
C SER A 215 12.97 6.97 32.78
N LEU A 216 13.47 8.13 33.18
CA LEU A 216 13.40 9.36 32.38
C LEU A 216 14.10 9.21 31.03
N LEU A 217 15.32 8.66 31.02
CA LEU A 217 16.05 8.42 29.78
C LEU A 217 15.30 7.45 28.84
N THR A 218 14.65 6.42 29.40
CA THR A 218 13.84 5.48 28.62
C THR A 218 12.62 6.15 27.98
N ILE A 219 11.96 7.04 28.73
CA ILE A 219 10.80 7.79 28.22
C ILE A 219 11.24 8.81 27.15
N ASP A 220 12.38 9.49 27.34
CA ASP A 220 12.93 10.42 26.37
C ASP A 220 13.31 9.72 25.06
N LEU A 221 13.91 8.52 25.13
CA LEU A 221 14.18 7.71 23.95
C LEU A 221 12.87 7.37 23.21
N ARG A 222 11.86 6.89 23.94
CA ARG A 222 10.55 6.56 23.36
C ARG A 222 9.89 7.78 22.69
N LEU A 223 9.96 8.96 23.32
CA LEU A 223 9.43 10.19 22.73
C LEU A 223 10.16 10.56 21.44
N SER A 224 11.49 10.42 21.42
CA SER A 224 12.29 10.67 20.23
C SER A 224 11.88 9.73 19.08
N ASP A 225 11.75 8.43 19.35
CA ASP A 225 11.37 7.44 18.36
C ASP A 225 9.96 7.69 17.79
N LEU A 226 8.99 7.98 18.67
CA LEU A 226 7.62 8.29 18.25
C LEU A 226 7.53 9.57 17.42
N ASN A 227 8.29 10.61 17.74
CA ASN A 227 8.32 11.84 16.94
C ASN A 227 8.90 11.58 15.54
N ILE A 228 10.00 10.80 15.45
CA ILE A 228 10.58 10.41 14.17
C ILE A 228 9.57 9.59 13.34
N GLU A 229 8.87 8.66 13.98
CA GLU A 229 7.83 7.84 13.33
C GLU A 229 6.66 8.71 12.84
N LEU A 230 6.24 9.71 13.61
CA LEU A 230 5.20 10.65 13.18
C LEU A 230 5.65 11.48 11.99
N ASP A 231 6.87 12.03 12.01
CA ASP A 231 7.43 12.80 10.89
C ASP A 231 7.43 11.97 9.59
N ASP A 232 7.84 10.68 9.66
CA ASP A 232 7.83 9.78 8.51
C ASP A 232 6.41 9.50 8.01
N LEU A 233 5.46 9.23 8.91
CA LEU A 233 4.05 9.01 8.56
C LEU A 233 3.43 10.23 7.88
N LEU A 234 3.77 11.44 8.35
CA LEU A 234 3.29 12.70 7.81
C LEU A 234 4.03 13.14 6.53
N GLY A 235 5.15 12.47 6.20
CA GLY A 235 6.01 12.85 5.08
C GLY A 235 6.76 14.16 5.31
N LEU A 236 6.99 14.52 6.57
CA LEU A 236 7.75 15.71 7.00
C LEU A 236 9.26 15.41 7.08
N PRO A 237 10.12 16.45 7.08
CA PRO A 237 11.53 16.27 7.39
C PRO A 237 11.71 15.68 8.80
N LEU A 238 12.57 14.67 8.94
CA LEU A 238 12.84 14.05 10.23
C LEU A 238 13.34 15.10 11.23
N ARG A 239 12.87 15.01 12.48
CA ARG A 239 13.14 15.94 13.60
C ARG A 239 12.44 17.30 13.46
N THR A 240 11.30 17.36 12.78
CA THR A 240 10.40 18.51 12.81
C THR A 240 9.88 18.69 14.24
N GLN A 241 9.91 19.92 14.77
CA GLN A 241 9.35 20.18 16.10
C GLN A 241 7.83 20.31 16.02
N LEU A 242 7.13 19.24 16.40
CA LEU A 242 5.68 19.19 16.44
C LEU A 242 5.17 19.46 17.86
N VAL A 243 4.15 20.31 17.98
CA VAL A 243 3.38 20.50 19.21
C VAL A 243 2.00 19.90 19.01
N LEU A 244 1.73 18.79 19.68
CA LEU A 244 0.47 18.08 19.54
C LEU A 244 -0.59 18.67 20.47
N THR A 245 -1.79 18.88 19.94
CA THR A 245 -2.95 19.36 20.72
C THR A 245 -3.57 18.19 21.49
N PRO A 246 -3.92 18.35 22.79
CA PRO A 246 -4.69 17.35 23.52
C PRO A 246 -6.01 17.01 22.81
N VAL A 247 -6.42 15.74 22.85
CA VAL A 247 -7.64 15.27 22.20
C VAL A 247 -8.75 15.12 23.23
N GLU A 248 -9.94 15.66 22.92
CA GLU A 248 -11.12 15.48 23.76
C GLU A 248 -11.74 14.12 23.53
N VAL A 249 -12.18 13.47 24.61
CA VAL A 249 -12.84 12.16 24.53
C VAL A 249 -14.23 12.34 23.99
N THR A 250 -14.49 11.82 22.79
CA THR A 250 -15.83 11.73 22.20
C THR A 250 -16.44 10.38 22.50
N ASN A 251 -17.71 10.39 22.97
CA ASN A 251 -18.49 9.17 23.09
C ASN A 251 -19.34 9.02 21.83
N PRO A 252 -19.00 8.08 20.92
CA PRO A 252 -19.86 7.79 19.78
C PRO A 252 -21.18 7.18 20.25
N ALA A 253 -22.22 7.31 19.43
CA ALA A 253 -23.50 6.67 19.71
C ALA A 253 -23.32 5.14 19.83
N ASP A 254 -23.97 4.54 20.82
CA ASP A 254 -23.99 3.09 20.99
C ASP A 254 -24.68 2.46 19.75
N GLN A 255 -23.92 1.71 18.95
CA GLN A 255 -24.42 0.93 17.81
C GLN A 255 -24.58 -0.53 18.25
N SER A 256 -25.66 -1.19 17.78
CA SER A 256 -25.80 -2.63 18.04
C SER A 256 -24.73 -3.44 17.30
N ARG A 257 -24.38 -4.61 17.81
CA ARG A 257 -23.38 -5.48 17.19
C ARG A 257 -23.81 -5.93 15.79
N GLU A 258 -25.11 -6.19 15.60
CA GLU A 258 -25.70 -6.56 14.33
C GLU A 258 -25.55 -5.43 13.29
N GLU A 259 -25.74 -4.19 13.72
CA GLU A 259 -25.56 -3.02 12.85
C GLU A 259 -24.10 -2.83 12.45
N ILE A 260 -23.16 -3.01 13.37
CA ILE A 260 -21.73 -2.96 13.12
C ILE A 260 -21.33 -4.03 12.09
N LEU A 261 -21.77 -5.28 12.27
CA LEU A 261 -21.53 -6.38 11.33
C LEU A 261 -22.10 -6.08 9.95
N ARG A 262 -23.33 -5.56 9.87
CA ARG A 262 -23.98 -5.21 8.60
C ARG A 262 -23.19 -4.15 7.84
N ILE A 263 -22.72 -3.12 8.54
CA ILE A 263 -21.90 -2.06 7.94
C ILE A 263 -20.57 -2.62 7.43
N ALA A 264 -19.88 -3.40 8.26
CA ALA A 264 -18.59 -3.99 7.91
C ALA A 264 -18.70 -4.91 6.68
N PHE A 265 -19.68 -5.78 6.61
CA PHE A 265 -19.85 -6.68 5.46
C PHE A 265 -20.16 -5.93 4.16
N ALA A 266 -20.74 -4.72 4.25
CA ALA A 266 -21.05 -3.90 3.08
C ALA A 266 -19.89 -2.99 2.66
N ALA A 267 -19.06 -2.52 3.61
CA ALA A 267 -18.09 -1.44 3.38
C ALA A 267 -16.63 -1.85 3.52
N ASN A 268 -16.33 -3.02 4.10
CA ASN A 268 -14.94 -3.44 4.34
C ASN A 268 -14.21 -3.69 3.02
N PRO A 269 -13.07 -3.02 2.77
CA PRO A 269 -12.32 -3.13 1.50
C PRO A 269 -11.79 -4.53 1.22
N GLU A 270 -11.54 -5.36 2.24
CA GLU A 270 -11.06 -6.74 2.05
C GLU A 270 -12.16 -7.64 1.48
N ILE A 271 -13.39 -7.48 1.96
CA ILE A 271 -14.55 -8.24 1.44
C ILE A 271 -14.87 -7.78 0.01
N THR A 272 -14.90 -6.46 -0.23
CA THR A 272 -15.19 -5.93 -1.58
C THR A 272 -14.14 -6.36 -2.59
N SER A 273 -12.86 -6.33 -2.24
CA SER A 273 -11.74 -6.82 -3.06
C SER A 273 -11.87 -8.34 -3.35
N ALA A 274 -12.21 -9.15 -2.34
CA ALA A 274 -12.42 -10.58 -2.51
C ALA A 274 -13.63 -10.87 -3.43
N MET A 275 -14.72 -10.11 -3.33
CA MET A 275 -15.87 -10.20 -4.25
C MET A 275 -15.49 -9.86 -5.69
N GLN A 276 -14.63 -8.85 -5.92
CA GLN A 276 -14.09 -8.53 -7.24
C GLN A 276 -13.22 -9.68 -7.78
N THR A 277 -12.48 -10.38 -6.91
CA THR A 277 -11.70 -11.56 -7.29
C THR A 277 -12.61 -12.72 -7.73
N VAL A 278 -13.78 -12.90 -7.11
CA VAL A 278 -14.81 -13.86 -7.59
C VAL A 278 -15.30 -13.48 -8.99
N GLU A 279 -15.56 -12.19 -9.27
CA GLU A 279 -15.96 -11.74 -10.61
C GLU A 279 -14.85 -11.97 -11.65
N GLN A 280 -13.57 -11.80 -11.28
CA GLN A 280 -12.44 -12.18 -12.15
C GLN A 280 -12.44 -13.67 -12.44
N ALA A 281 -12.61 -14.52 -11.42
CA ALA A 281 -12.64 -15.97 -11.61
C ALA A 281 -13.81 -16.44 -12.49
N LYS A 282 -15.01 -15.83 -12.37
CA LYS A 282 -16.15 -16.07 -13.25
C LYS A 282 -15.84 -15.70 -14.70
N ALA A 283 -15.23 -14.53 -14.91
CA ALA A 283 -14.83 -14.10 -16.24
C ALA A 283 -13.76 -15.03 -16.84
N ALA A 284 -12.75 -15.44 -16.04
CA ALA A 284 -11.70 -16.36 -16.46
C ALA A 284 -12.27 -17.75 -16.82
N LEU A 285 -13.25 -18.25 -16.08
CA LEU A 285 -13.97 -19.48 -16.42
C LEU A 285 -14.71 -19.35 -17.77
N THR A 286 -15.33 -18.19 -18.02
CA THR A 286 -16.00 -17.93 -19.31
C THR A 286 -15.00 -17.87 -20.47
N VAL A 287 -13.79 -17.29 -20.24
CA VAL A 287 -12.68 -17.34 -21.20
C VAL A 287 -12.29 -18.79 -21.52
N ALA A 288 -12.11 -19.64 -20.50
CA ALA A 288 -11.77 -21.04 -20.69
C ALA A 288 -12.86 -21.82 -21.48
N LYS A 289 -14.14 -21.57 -21.20
CA LYS A 289 -15.27 -22.16 -21.93
C LYS A 289 -15.32 -21.68 -23.38
N SER A 290 -14.93 -20.44 -23.67
CA SER A 290 -14.90 -19.90 -25.03
C SER A 290 -13.86 -20.57 -25.94
N ALA A 291 -12.90 -21.32 -25.39
CA ALA A 291 -11.93 -22.11 -26.17
C ALA A 291 -12.55 -23.25 -27.01
N TYR A 292 -13.82 -23.58 -26.79
CA TYR A 292 -14.59 -24.47 -27.70
C TYR A 292 -15.15 -23.75 -28.92
N ILE A 293 -15.05 -22.43 -29.01
CA ILE A 293 -15.50 -21.66 -30.17
C ILE A 293 -14.28 -21.46 -31.08
N PRO A 294 -14.35 -21.78 -32.39
CA PRO A 294 -13.28 -21.50 -33.33
C PRO A 294 -12.91 -20.02 -33.35
N ASP A 295 -11.61 -19.70 -33.41
CA ASP A 295 -11.13 -18.32 -33.58
C ASP A 295 -11.29 -17.91 -35.04
N VAL A 296 -12.24 -17.02 -35.32
CA VAL A 296 -12.52 -16.47 -36.66
C VAL A 296 -12.09 -14.99 -36.67
N SER A 297 -11.33 -14.62 -37.71
CA SER A 297 -10.92 -13.23 -37.94
C SER A 297 -11.07 -12.83 -39.40
N VAL A 298 -11.33 -11.58 -39.67
CA VAL A 298 -11.27 -10.98 -41.02
C VAL A 298 -9.95 -10.25 -41.15
N PHE A 299 -9.32 -10.39 -42.28
CA PHE A 299 -8.07 -9.70 -42.55
C PHE A 299 -8.01 -9.09 -43.95
N ALA A 300 -7.22 -8.05 -44.11
CA ALA A 300 -6.82 -7.48 -45.39
C ALA A 300 -5.33 -7.17 -45.31
N ARG A 301 -4.57 -7.50 -46.34
CA ARG A 301 -3.14 -7.31 -46.39
C ARG A 301 -2.70 -6.79 -47.75
N GLN A 302 -1.91 -5.74 -47.80
CA GLN A 302 -1.16 -5.30 -48.94
C GLN A 302 0.27 -5.82 -48.84
N SER A 303 0.73 -6.53 -49.86
CA SER A 303 2.07 -7.12 -49.90
C SER A 303 2.85 -6.57 -51.12
N TYR A 304 4.09 -6.19 -50.86
CA TYR A 304 5.09 -5.94 -51.89
C TYR A 304 6.21 -6.95 -51.70
N GLN A 305 6.63 -7.56 -52.82
CA GLN A 305 7.78 -8.48 -52.82
C GLN A 305 8.64 -8.27 -54.05
N ASN A 306 9.96 -8.40 -53.86
CA ASN A 306 10.96 -8.26 -54.88
C ASN A 306 12.05 -9.33 -54.71
N GLY A 307 12.68 -9.72 -55.80
CA GLY A 307 13.72 -10.74 -55.80
C GLY A 307 13.29 -12.15 -56.17
N ALA A 308 11.97 -12.45 -56.17
CA ALA A 308 11.43 -13.74 -56.60
C ALA A 308 10.86 -13.59 -58.04
N PRO A 309 11.40 -14.31 -59.03
CA PRO A 309 10.88 -14.28 -60.39
C PRO A 309 9.49 -14.91 -60.46
N PHE A 310 8.72 -14.53 -61.44
CA PHE A 310 7.36 -15.05 -61.73
C PHE A 310 6.30 -14.75 -60.67
N LEU A 311 6.64 -14.05 -59.57
CA LEU A 311 5.69 -13.63 -58.57
C LEU A 311 5.25 -12.17 -58.80
N VAL A 312 3.99 -11.89 -58.54
CA VAL A 312 3.44 -10.54 -58.60
C VAL A 312 4.11 -9.66 -57.53
N HIS A 313 4.70 -8.53 -57.92
CA HIS A 313 5.44 -7.66 -57.02
C HIS A 313 4.55 -6.96 -55.98
N ASN A 314 3.33 -6.58 -56.41
CA ASN A 314 2.43 -5.81 -55.57
C ASN A 314 1.00 -6.37 -55.64
N PHE A 315 0.45 -6.86 -54.53
CA PHE A 315 -0.86 -7.45 -54.50
C PHE A 315 -1.53 -7.26 -53.15
N GLY A 316 -2.87 -7.19 -53.17
CA GLY A 316 -3.72 -7.19 -52.00
C GLY A 316 -4.34 -8.54 -51.77
N THR A 317 -4.40 -8.99 -50.52
CA THR A 317 -5.16 -10.16 -50.08
C THR A 317 -6.16 -9.78 -49.01
N PHE A 318 -7.36 -10.31 -49.09
CA PHE A 318 -8.36 -10.16 -48.03
C PHE A 318 -9.15 -11.48 -47.91
N GLY A 319 -9.62 -11.70 -46.67
CA GLY A 319 -10.33 -12.97 -46.41
C GLY A 319 -10.73 -13.16 -44.97
N VAL A 320 -11.19 -14.38 -44.71
CA VAL A 320 -11.52 -14.84 -43.38
C VAL A 320 -10.56 -15.96 -42.99
N ALA A 321 -9.94 -15.84 -41.83
CA ALA A 321 -9.11 -16.90 -41.28
C ALA A 321 -9.83 -17.55 -40.09
N MET A 322 -9.81 -18.88 -40.02
CA MET A 322 -10.37 -19.67 -38.94
C MET A 322 -9.30 -20.59 -38.38
N ASN A 323 -9.06 -20.53 -37.09
CA ASN A 323 -8.16 -21.42 -36.36
C ASN A 323 -8.95 -22.20 -35.31
N TYR A 324 -8.83 -23.53 -35.33
CA TYR A 324 -9.52 -24.41 -34.38
C TYR A 324 -8.76 -25.70 -34.17
N ASP A 325 -8.43 -26.00 -32.92
CA ASP A 325 -7.88 -27.30 -32.54
C ASP A 325 -9.01 -28.32 -32.45
N VAL A 326 -9.17 -29.18 -33.46
CA VAL A 326 -10.26 -30.17 -33.51
C VAL A 326 -10.15 -31.16 -32.36
N PHE A 327 -8.93 -31.56 -32.01
CA PHE A 327 -8.66 -32.49 -30.93
C PHE A 327 -7.43 -32.08 -30.12
N ASP A 328 -7.54 -32.01 -28.77
CA ASP A 328 -6.51 -31.49 -27.85
C ASP A 328 -6.24 -32.43 -26.66
N PHE A 329 -6.62 -33.71 -26.77
CA PHE A 329 -6.45 -34.74 -25.73
C PHE A 329 -7.00 -34.35 -24.36
N GLY A 330 -8.01 -33.47 -24.30
CA GLY A 330 -8.68 -33.06 -23.07
C GLY A 330 -8.08 -31.81 -22.40
N LYS A 331 -7.14 -31.12 -23.06
CA LYS A 331 -6.52 -29.89 -22.52
C LYS A 331 -7.55 -28.82 -22.17
N ARG A 332 -8.53 -28.54 -23.06
CA ARG A 332 -9.62 -27.58 -22.81
C ARG A 332 -10.47 -27.97 -21.60
N ARG A 333 -10.80 -29.28 -21.49
CA ARG A 333 -11.59 -29.78 -20.35
C ARG A 333 -10.82 -29.64 -19.03
N ALA A 334 -9.53 -29.91 -19.03
CA ALA A 334 -8.68 -29.73 -17.88
C ALA A 334 -8.58 -28.24 -17.47
N ALA A 335 -8.39 -27.34 -18.43
CA ALA A 335 -8.37 -25.90 -18.19
C ALA A 335 -9.69 -25.38 -17.60
N ILE A 336 -10.84 -25.86 -18.08
CA ILE A 336 -12.15 -25.48 -17.50
C ILE A 336 -12.26 -25.95 -16.06
N ARG A 337 -11.91 -27.21 -15.75
CA ARG A 337 -11.93 -27.74 -14.37
C ARG A 337 -10.99 -26.99 -13.44
N GLU A 338 -9.82 -26.59 -13.93
CA GLU A 338 -8.90 -25.72 -13.20
C GLU A 338 -9.57 -24.39 -12.83
N ARG A 339 -10.24 -23.72 -13.79
CA ARG A 339 -10.94 -22.46 -13.56
C ARG A 339 -12.17 -22.62 -12.65
N GLU A 340 -12.86 -23.74 -12.72
CA GLU A 340 -13.96 -24.06 -11.80
C GLU A 340 -13.45 -24.21 -10.35
N ALA A 341 -12.33 -24.89 -10.16
CA ALA A 341 -11.68 -24.98 -8.84
C ALA A 341 -11.20 -23.62 -8.33
N GLN A 342 -10.61 -22.78 -9.19
CA GLN A 342 -10.21 -21.41 -8.84
C GLN A 342 -11.40 -20.53 -8.46
N LEU A 343 -12.53 -20.67 -9.15
CA LEU A 343 -13.76 -19.96 -8.77
C LEU A 343 -14.28 -20.42 -7.40
N ALA A 344 -14.29 -21.72 -7.15
CA ALA A 344 -14.70 -22.25 -5.84
C ALA A 344 -13.77 -21.76 -4.71
N GLN A 345 -12.44 -21.73 -4.94
CA GLN A 345 -11.49 -21.15 -3.99
C GLN A 345 -11.75 -19.67 -3.72
N ALA A 346 -12.05 -18.88 -4.75
CA ALA A 346 -12.35 -17.46 -4.58
C ALA A 346 -13.64 -17.24 -3.78
N GLN A 347 -14.68 -18.06 -4.01
CA GLN A 347 -15.93 -18.01 -3.26
C GLN A 347 -15.73 -18.38 -1.79
N GLU A 348 -15.01 -19.47 -1.52
CA GLU A 348 -14.68 -19.90 -0.15
C GLU A 348 -13.85 -18.85 0.59
N ASN A 349 -12.95 -18.18 -0.12
CA ASN A 349 -12.15 -17.10 0.49
C ASN A 349 -13.02 -15.90 0.93
N VAL A 350 -14.12 -15.59 0.23
CA VAL A 350 -15.06 -14.54 0.65
C VAL A 350 -15.74 -14.94 1.96
N GLU A 351 -16.21 -16.19 2.09
CA GLU A 351 -16.85 -16.65 3.33
C GLU A 351 -15.85 -16.69 4.50
N ARG A 352 -14.64 -17.19 4.26
CA ARG A 352 -13.55 -17.14 5.24
C ARG A 352 -13.25 -15.72 5.71
N LEU A 353 -13.23 -14.72 4.81
CA LEU A 353 -12.99 -13.33 5.16
C LEU A 353 -14.14 -12.73 5.98
N LYS A 354 -15.39 -13.05 5.65
CA LYS A 354 -16.55 -12.64 6.46
C LYS A 354 -16.48 -13.17 7.89
N GLU A 355 -16.12 -14.45 8.04
CA GLU A 355 -15.92 -15.05 9.35
C GLU A 355 -14.79 -14.37 10.13
N ALA A 356 -13.62 -14.16 9.49
CA ALA A 356 -12.47 -13.51 10.11
C ALA A 356 -12.79 -12.08 10.57
N ILE A 357 -13.46 -11.29 9.71
CA ILE A 357 -13.89 -9.93 10.04
C ILE A 357 -14.96 -9.94 11.13
N GLY A 358 -15.85 -10.93 11.14
CA GLY A 358 -16.81 -11.11 12.22
C GLY A 358 -16.13 -11.32 13.59
N VAL A 359 -15.09 -12.15 13.63
CA VAL A 359 -14.26 -12.36 14.84
C VAL A 359 -13.54 -11.09 15.26
N GLU A 360 -12.96 -10.36 14.31
CA GLU A 360 -12.23 -9.11 14.56
C GLU A 360 -13.17 -8.02 15.11
N ILE A 361 -14.39 -7.92 14.59
CA ILE A 361 -15.42 -7.00 15.09
C ILE A 361 -15.79 -7.34 16.54
N GLU A 362 -16.00 -8.62 16.87
CA GLU A 362 -16.31 -9.04 18.24
C GLU A 362 -15.16 -8.68 19.20
N GLN A 363 -13.91 -8.91 18.77
CA GLN A 363 -12.72 -8.54 19.56
C GLN A 363 -12.62 -7.03 19.77
N SER A 364 -12.79 -6.25 18.71
CA SER A 364 -12.70 -4.78 18.74
C SER A 364 -13.85 -4.18 19.58
N ALA A 365 -15.08 -4.67 19.44
CA ALA A 365 -16.21 -4.23 20.24
C ALA A 365 -16.02 -4.55 21.73
N ASN A 366 -15.53 -5.74 22.06
CA ASN A 366 -15.18 -6.12 23.45
C ASN A 366 -14.04 -5.24 23.99
N LYS A 367 -13.06 -4.88 23.15
CA LYS A 367 -11.97 -3.98 23.53
C LYS A 367 -12.50 -2.59 23.87
N VAL A 368 -13.39 -2.02 23.06
CA VAL A 368 -14.07 -0.75 23.33
C VAL A 368 -14.80 -0.78 24.67
N GLU A 369 -15.59 -1.83 24.94
CA GLU A 369 -16.33 -1.95 26.20
C GLU A 369 -15.39 -2.04 27.41
N ARG A 370 -14.34 -2.84 27.33
CA ARG A 370 -13.37 -3.01 28.41
C ARG A 370 -12.56 -1.73 28.65
N THR A 371 -12.10 -1.06 27.61
CA THR A 371 -11.35 0.20 27.76
C THR A 371 -12.23 1.32 28.30
N LYS A 372 -13.53 1.36 27.97
CA LYS A 372 -14.51 2.26 28.60
C LYS A 372 -14.61 2.05 30.10
N ARG A 373 -14.63 0.79 30.59
CA ARG A 373 -14.61 0.46 32.03
C ARG A 373 -13.28 0.84 32.68
N MET A 374 -12.15 0.59 32.00
CA MET A 374 -10.84 1.01 32.52
C MET A 374 -10.75 2.52 32.71
N LEU A 375 -11.31 3.30 31.77
CA LEU A 375 -11.40 4.75 31.87
C LEU A 375 -12.16 5.20 33.15
N GLN A 376 -13.30 4.56 33.45
CA GLN A 376 -14.08 4.87 34.65
C GLN A 376 -13.30 4.59 35.94
N VAL A 377 -12.58 3.46 35.99
CA VAL A 377 -11.72 3.10 37.13
C VAL A 377 -10.56 4.09 37.28
N ALA A 378 -9.89 4.44 36.17
CA ALA A 378 -8.77 5.38 36.21
C ALA A 378 -9.20 6.78 36.71
N ALA A 379 -10.39 7.25 36.31
CA ALA A 379 -10.94 8.52 36.78
C ALA A 379 -11.17 8.52 38.30
N GLU A 380 -11.67 7.42 38.86
CA GLU A 380 -11.85 7.29 40.31
C GLU A 380 -10.51 7.23 41.06
N VAL A 381 -9.51 6.56 40.49
CA VAL A 381 -8.14 6.55 41.06
C VAL A 381 -7.56 7.96 41.12
N VAL A 382 -7.71 8.77 40.07
CA VAL A 382 -7.27 10.17 40.07
C VAL A 382 -7.96 10.96 41.18
N ARG A 383 -9.28 10.83 41.31
CA ARG A 383 -10.05 11.51 42.37
C ARG A 383 -9.48 11.19 43.78
N LEU A 384 -9.23 9.90 44.05
CA LEU A 384 -8.68 9.47 45.35
C LEU A 384 -7.25 9.92 45.58
N ARG A 385 -6.38 9.90 44.54
CA ARG A 385 -4.98 10.34 44.66
C ARG A 385 -4.84 11.85 44.84
N THR A 386 -5.69 12.62 44.15
CA THR A 386 -5.75 14.09 44.35
C THR A 386 -6.19 14.46 45.76
N GLU A 387 -7.16 13.74 46.33
CA GLU A 387 -7.59 13.93 47.70
C GLU A 387 -6.48 13.51 48.69
N SER A 388 -5.78 12.41 48.43
CA SER A 388 -4.60 12.00 49.24
C SER A 388 -3.49 13.04 49.23
N GLU A 389 -3.20 13.66 48.09
CA GLU A 389 -2.23 14.74 47.95
C GLU A 389 -2.66 15.98 48.78
N ARG A 390 -3.94 16.37 48.71
CA ARG A 390 -4.49 17.48 49.49
C ARG A 390 -4.37 17.23 51.00
N VAL A 391 -4.64 15.99 51.45
CA VAL A 391 -4.47 15.62 52.87
C VAL A 391 -2.99 15.69 53.28
N ALA A 392 -2.08 15.17 52.43
CA ALA A 392 -0.65 15.22 52.70
C ALA A 392 -0.10 16.68 52.77
N ASP A 393 -0.59 17.58 51.94
CA ASP A 393 -0.27 19.01 51.99
C ASP A 393 -0.67 19.63 53.32
N ASN A 394 -1.85 19.31 53.86
CA ASN A 394 -2.32 19.80 55.14
C ASN A 394 -1.51 19.23 56.31
N GLN A 395 -1.17 17.93 56.25
CA GLN A 395 -0.35 17.26 57.28
C GLN A 395 1.09 17.84 57.33
N LEU A 396 1.67 18.14 56.14
CA LEU A 396 2.98 18.78 56.06
C LEU A 396 2.95 20.20 56.72
N LYS A 397 1.92 21.00 56.43
CA LYS A 397 1.74 22.32 57.03
C LYS A 397 1.63 22.26 58.57
N GLN A 398 1.13 21.16 59.11
CA GLN A 398 0.99 20.86 60.53
C GLN A 398 2.26 20.22 61.13
N GLY A 399 3.29 19.94 60.31
CA GLY A 399 4.53 19.31 60.79
C GLY A 399 4.39 17.83 61.14
N VAL A 400 3.32 17.16 60.67
CA VAL A 400 3.00 15.76 61.01
C VAL A 400 3.73 14.76 60.11
N ILE A 401 4.04 15.14 58.87
CA ILE A 401 4.73 14.28 57.92
C ILE A 401 6.00 14.96 57.36
N LEU A 402 6.89 14.14 56.80
CA LEU A 402 8.10 14.59 56.12
C LEU A 402 7.79 15.17 54.73
N VAL A 403 8.71 15.99 54.21
CA VAL A 403 8.63 16.56 52.88
C VAL A 403 8.60 15.43 51.81
N SER A 404 9.35 14.35 52.00
CA SER A 404 9.36 13.19 51.12
C SER A 404 7.98 12.52 51.04
N ALA A 405 7.25 12.34 52.14
CA ALA A 405 5.92 11.78 52.17
C ALA A 405 4.92 12.62 51.35
N ARG A 406 4.98 13.95 51.47
CA ARG A 406 4.20 14.88 50.64
C ARG A 406 4.56 14.73 49.16
N ARG A 407 5.88 14.68 48.84
CA ARG A 407 6.36 14.50 47.46
C ARG A 407 5.92 13.17 46.87
N GLN A 408 5.90 12.12 47.70
CA GLN A 408 5.37 10.81 47.28
C GLN A 408 3.88 10.88 46.93
N ALA A 409 3.07 11.58 47.69
CA ALA A 409 1.66 11.79 47.40
C ALA A 409 1.46 12.57 46.08
N SER A 410 2.28 13.60 45.83
CA SER A 410 2.26 14.38 44.60
C SER A 410 2.68 13.53 43.37
N ALA A 411 3.76 12.76 43.49
CA ALA A 411 4.19 11.83 42.42
C ALA A 411 3.12 10.78 42.09
N ALA A 412 2.47 10.23 43.14
CA ALA A 412 1.37 9.28 42.95
C ALA A 412 0.14 9.93 42.29
N SER A 413 -0.17 11.18 42.55
CA SER A 413 -1.23 11.96 41.89
C SER A 413 -0.89 12.21 40.42
N SER A 414 0.34 12.65 40.12
CA SER A 414 0.80 12.85 38.72
C SER A 414 0.80 11.56 37.91
N LYS A 415 1.22 10.46 38.52
CA LYS A 415 1.15 9.13 37.89
C LYS A 415 -0.29 8.71 37.58
N ALA A 416 -1.21 8.90 38.50
CA ALA A 416 -2.63 8.59 38.29
C ALA A 416 -3.24 9.43 37.16
N GLN A 417 -2.82 10.69 37.01
CA GLN A 417 -3.24 11.54 35.89
C GLN A 417 -2.70 11.03 34.53
N ALA A 418 -1.43 10.58 34.50
CA ALA A 418 -0.86 9.94 33.31
C ALA A 418 -1.59 8.64 32.96
N ASP A 419 -1.91 7.80 33.96
CA ASP A 419 -2.65 6.55 33.78
C ASP A 419 -4.09 6.82 33.29
N LEU A 420 -4.75 7.89 33.76
CA LEU A 420 -6.07 8.31 33.25
C LEU A 420 -6.02 8.69 31.78
N LEU A 421 -5.04 9.52 31.36
CA LEU A 421 -4.90 9.87 29.94
C LEU A 421 -4.60 8.62 29.12
N GLN A 422 -3.74 7.74 29.59
CA GLN A 422 -3.48 6.47 28.93
C GLN A 422 -4.76 5.66 28.72
N ALA A 423 -5.64 5.58 29.74
CA ALA A 423 -6.93 4.91 29.63
C ALA A 423 -7.88 5.63 28.65
N GLN A 424 -7.90 6.97 28.64
CA GLN A 424 -8.67 7.77 27.68
C GLN A 424 -8.24 7.49 26.24
N LEU A 425 -6.94 7.57 25.97
CA LEU A 425 -6.40 7.36 24.63
C LEU A 425 -6.50 5.90 24.17
N ALA A 426 -6.38 4.94 25.10
CA ALA A 426 -6.65 3.53 24.82
C ALA A 426 -8.12 3.27 24.41
N TYR A 427 -9.07 3.95 25.04
CA TYR A 427 -10.48 3.88 24.66
C TYR A 427 -10.71 4.48 23.27
N MET A 428 -10.13 5.64 22.98
CA MET A 428 -10.26 6.29 21.67
C MET A 428 -9.57 5.45 20.56
N LEU A 429 -8.44 4.84 20.85
CA LEU A 429 -7.75 3.95 19.91
C LEU A 429 -8.60 2.70 19.63
N ALA A 430 -9.21 2.10 20.65
CA ALA A 430 -10.11 0.97 20.47
C ALA A 430 -11.32 1.33 19.58
N GLN A 431 -11.83 2.56 19.68
CA GLN A 431 -12.87 3.08 18.78
C GLN A 431 -12.37 3.24 17.34
N ALA A 432 -11.16 3.77 17.17
CA ALA A 432 -10.55 3.92 15.85
C ALA A 432 -10.30 2.55 15.18
N GLU A 433 -9.83 1.56 15.93
CA GLU A 433 -9.68 0.17 15.48
C GLU A 433 -11.02 -0.42 15.03
N LEU A 434 -12.07 -0.24 15.81
CA LEU A 434 -13.41 -0.70 15.43
C LEU A 434 -13.89 -0.04 14.14
N GLN A 435 -13.67 1.26 13.97
CA GLN A 435 -14.01 1.98 12.74
C GLN A 435 -13.25 1.41 11.54
N GLN A 436 -11.96 1.14 11.70
CA GLN A 436 -11.12 0.52 10.66
C GLN A 436 -11.66 -0.86 10.28
N THR A 437 -11.98 -1.72 11.25
CA THR A 437 -12.54 -3.06 11.00
C THR A 437 -13.88 -2.98 10.29
N MET A 438 -14.69 -1.95 10.56
CA MET A 438 -15.91 -1.63 9.83
C MET A 438 -15.65 -1.13 8.39
N GLY A 439 -14.41 -0.94 7.99
CA GLY A 439 -14.03 -0.39 6.66
C GLY A 439 -14.14 1.13 6.56
N ARG A 440 -14.25 1.86 7.68
CA ARG A 440 -14.27 3.32 7.73
C ARG A 440 -12.88 3.85 8.06
N THR A 441 -12.53 5.00 7.51
CA THR A 441 -11.27 5.67 7.84
C THR A 441 -11.42 6.35 9.21
N PRO A 442 -10.60 5.98 10.22
CA PRO A 442 -10.63 6.64 11.52
C PRO A 442 -10.38 8.16 11.40
N GLY A 443 -11.22 8.97 12.04
CA GLY A 443 -11.07 10.44 12.05
C GLY A 443 -11.66 11.18 10.85
N GLN A 444 -12.43 10.52 10.01
CA GLN A 444 -13.25 11.14 8.95
C GLN A 444 -14.73 11.10 9.28
#